data_4a951dddb8b2e27d4ca4559962c395a6
#
_entry.id   4a951dddb8b2e27d4ca4559962c395a6
#
_cell.length_a   1.000
_cell.length_b   1.000
_cell.length_c   1.000
_cell.angle_alpha   90.00
_cell.angle_beta   90.00
_cell.angle_gamma   90.00
#
_symmetry.space_group_name_H-M   'P 1'
#
loop_
_entity.id
_entity.type
_entity.pdbx_description
1 polymer ?
#
loop_
_entity_poly.entity_id
_entity_poly.type
_entity_poly.pdbx_seq_one_letter_code
_entity_poly.pdbx_strand_id
1 'polypeptide(L)'
;MPPPSLTAPAPEPEPLRLRWVMIGFAFSATVLNYLDRQVLSFVKASPEFQQAVPVSDELFGILNACFMGAYALANGLSGPFIDRVGTKIGYAVCMVWWSLAGIAHVFARGPISLGACRVFLGLGEAGNWPAAAKLVGEWFPTRERALASGIFNSGASIGAILSPLLIVWMVSSWGWQSAFVVMGALGLVWTVGWWLAYRHPPQSAAEQRAPRVPAGQLIRTRFVAVFTLSKFFMDPVWYFIAFWFPSFLSKVHGVAFTMKDMGWKSMIPFIAAAVGNVAGGALTGLLIRSGMEVNRARKTGVTVFALLMLNMIPAIFTSHAGLAIGLVSLAAFGYAGYTANTLAFPAEVFPKKAVASVWGLASVGSGLGGMLFSYLSGFLVERFGYTPVFIGYGIMPIIAVTLVLFGLGPLRPHPRFSPTA
;
A
#
# COMPACT_ATOMS: atom_id res chain seq x y z
N MET A 1 -46.42 -1.92 41.48
CA MET A 1 -46.07 -1.58 40.10
C MET A 1 -45.13 -2.68 39.59
N PRO A 2 -45.44 -3.39 38.50
CA PRO A 2 -44.50 -4.35 37.92
C PRO A 2 -43.34 -3.58 37.26
N PRO A 3 -42.11 -4.15 37.23
CA PRO A 3 -40.96 -3.52 36.60
C PRO A 3 -41.20 -3.39 35.08
N PRO A 4 -40.66 -2.34 34.43
CA PRO A 4 -40.80 -2.19 32.99
C PRO A 4 -40.17 -3.38 32.29
N SER A 5 -40.95 -4.00 31.42
CA SER A 5 -40.51 -5.09 30.53
C SER A 5 -39.34 -4.60 29.73
N LEU A 6 -38.19 -5.27 29.87
CA LEU A 6 -37.06 -5.16 28.94
C LEU A 6 -37.58 -5.58 27.53
N THR A 7 -37.98 -4.59 26.75
CA THR A 7 -38.28 -4.81 25.33
C THR A 7 -37.01 -5.33 24.69
N ALA A 8 -37.09 -6.53 24.16
CA ALA A 8 -36.02 -7.10 23.35
C ALA A 8 -35.57 -6.07 22.30
N PRO A 9 -34.27 -5.94 22.05
CA PRO A 9 -33.80 -5.04 21.01
C PRO A 9 -34.49 -5.44 19.70
N ALA A 10 -35.05 -4.44 19.01
CA ALA A 10 -35.65 -4.66 17.71
C ALA A 10 -34.67 -5.40 16.79
N PRO A 11 -35.12 -6.37 16.00
CA PRO A 11 -34.26 -7.08 15.09
C PRO A 11 -33.56 -6.06 14.17
N GLU A 12 -32.21 -6.10 14.15
CA GLU A 12 -31.44 -5.26 13.24
C GLU A 12 -31.94 -5.55 11.81
N PRO A 13 -32.34 -4.49 11.08
CA PRO A 13 -32.81 -4.70 9.70
C PRO A 13 -31.67 -5.25 8.86
N GLU A 14 -31.95 -6.34 8.17
CA GLU A 14 -31.03 -6.96 7.24
C GLU A 14 -30.50 -5.95 6.21
N PRO A 15 -29.16 -5.96 6.04
CA PRO A 15 -28.59 -6.50 4.83
C PRO A 15 -27.26 -7.25 5.06
N LEU A 16 -27.30 -8.35 5.75
CA LEU A 16 -26.11 -9.17 6.03
C LEU A 16 -25.32 -9.55 4.77
N ARG A 17 -25.98 -9.68 3.62
CA ARG A 17 -25.33 -10.02 2.33
C ARG A 17 -24.73 -8.81 1.63
N LEU A 18 -25.38 -7.64 1.68
CA LEU A 18 -24.96 -6.46 0.92
C LEU A 18 -23.63 -5.87 1.43
N ARG A 19 -23.35 -5.91 2.73
CA ARG A 19 -22.05 -5.46 3.29
C ARG A 19 -20.86 -6.24 2.74
N TRP A 20 -21.03 -7.55 2.49
CA TRP A 20 -19.98 -8.38 1.89
C TRP A 20 -19.78 -8.05 0.40
N VAL A 21 -20.83 -7.67 -0.29
CA VAL A 21 -20.71 -7.12 -1.66
C VAL A 21 -19.95 -5.79 -1.64
N MET A 22 -20.25 -4.91 -0.69
CA MET A 22 -19.55 -3.63 -0.57
C MET A 22 -18.05 -3.81 -0.28
N ILE A 23 -17.68 -4.75 0.59
CA ILE A 23 -16.27 -5.04 0.84
C ILE A 23 -15.60 -5.74 -0.36
N GLY A 24 -16.34 -6.52 -1.14
CA GLY A 24 -15.90 -7.07 -2.42
C GLY A 24 -15.55 -5.97 -3.43
N PHE A 25 -16.32 -4.89 -3.48
CA PHE A 25 -15.97 -3.70 -4.27
C PHE A 25 -14.71 -3.02 -3.76
N ALA A 26 -14.54 -2.84 -2.44
CA ALA A 26 -13.32 -2.25 -1.88
C ALA A 26 -12.09 -3.13 -2.13
N PHE A 27 -12.24 -4.45 -2.04
CA PHE A 27 -11.21 -5.43 -2.40
C PHE A 27 -10.80 -5.31 -3.86
N SER A 28 -11.77 -5.35 -4.80
CA SER A 28 -11.49 -5.26 -6.24
C SER A 28 -10.91 -3.89 -6.63
N ALA A 29 -11.37 -2.79 -6.02
CA ALA A 29 -10.76 -1.47 -6.19
C ALA A 29 -9.29 -1.46 -5.76
N THR A 30 -8.96 -2.13 -4.63
CA THR A 30 -7.58 -2.23 -4.15
C THR A 30 -6.73 -3.11 -5.07
N VAL A 31 -7.28 -4.18 -5.64
CA VAL A 31 -6.61 -4.97 -6.68
C VAL A 31 -6.27 -4.10 -7.89
N LEU A 32 -7.26 -3.36 -8.43
CA LEU A 32 -7.07 -2.46 -9.58
C LEU A 32 -6.04 -1.38 -9.27
N ASN A 33 -6.10 -0.76 -8.10
CA ASN A 33 -5.14 0.26 -7.66
C ASN A 33 -3.68 -0.24 -7.71
N TYR A 34 -3.44 -1.49 -7.26
CA TYR A 34 -2.10 -2.09 -7.32
C TYR A 34 -1.68 -2.53 -8.72
N LEU A 35 -2.63 -2.96 -9.56
CA LEU A 35 -2.38 -3.23 -10.97
C LEU A 35 -1.96 -1.96 -11.71
N ASP A 36 -2.76 -0.88 -11.62
CA ASP A 36 -2.49 0.41 -12.28
C ASP A 36 -1.14 0.99 -11.89
N ARG A 37 -0.79 0.92 -10.62
CA ARG A 37 0.47 1.43 -10.08
C ARG A 37 1.69 0.78 -10.72
N GLN A 38 1.60 -0.50 -11.09
CA GLN A 38 2.72 -1.27 -11.62
C GLN A 38 2.80 -1.26 -13.16
N VAL A 39 1.76 -0.79 -13.88
CA VAL A 39 1.75 -0.82 -15.36
C VAL A 39 3.02 -0.21 -15.93
N LEU A 40 3.38 1.01 -15.55
CA LEU A 40 4.56 1.69 -16.11
C LEU A 40 5.86 0.93 -15.84
N SER A 41 5.98 0.24 -14.71
CA SER A 41 7.19 -0.53 -14.34
C SER A 41 7.45 -1.70 -15.28
N PHE A 42 6.39 -2.42 -15.66
CA PHE A 42 6.48 -3.52 -16.60
C PHE A 42 6.56 -3.03 -18.06
N VAL A 43 5.76 -2.03 -18.40
CA VAL A 43 5.77 -1.42 -19.74
C VAL A 43 7.15 -0.84 -20.07
N LYS A 44 7.82 -0.17 -19.10
CA LYS A 44 9.19 0.33 -19.26
C LYS A 44 10.20 -0.78 -19.59
N ALA A 45 10.00 -1.98 -19.07
CA ALA A 45 10.87 -3.13 -19.35
C ALA A 45 10.63 -3.73 -20.74
N SER A 46 9.57 -3.32 -21.46
CA SER A 46 9.26 -3.76 -22.83
C SER A 46 10.11 -3.02 -23.84
N PRO A 47 10.77 -3.75 -24.78
CA PRO A 47 11.52 -3.14 -25.87
C PRO A 47 10.66 -2.23 -26.78
N GLU A 48 9.42 -2.62 -27.06
CA GLU A 48 8.48 -1.85 -27.89
C GLU A 48 8.16 -0.49 -27.30
N PHE A 49 7.95 -0.43 -25.98
CA PHE A 49 7.69 0.84 -25.30
C PHE A 49 8.95 1.73 -25.35
N GLN A 50 10.12 1.16 -25.10
CA GLN A 50 11.37 1.92 -25.12
C GLN A 50 11.69 2.50 -26.51
N GLN A 51 11.26 1.84 -27.58
CA GLN A 51 11.37 2.38 -28.95
C GLN A 51 10.37 3.51 -29.20
N ALA A 52 9.14 3.41 -28.68
CA ALA A 52 8.09 4.39 -28.87
C ALA A 52 8.25 5.64 -27.97
N VAL A 53 8.62 5.42 -26.71
CA VAL A 53 8.80 6.46 -25.69
C VAL A 53 10.03 6.11 -24.86
N PRO A 54 11.22 6.61 -25.25
CA PRO A 54 12.45 6.35 -24.51
C PRO A 54 12.38 6.89 -23.09
N VAL A 55 12.50 6.01 -22.09
CA VAL A 55 12.49 6.36 -20.68
C VAL A 55 13.77 5.86 -20.03
N SER A 56 14.71 6.78 -19.77
CA SER A 56 15.93 6.49 -19.02
C SER A 56 15.61 6.08 -17.58
N ASP A 57 16.58 5.54 -16.85
CA ASP A 57 16.39 5.18 -15.46
C ASP A 57 16.22 6.43 -14.57
N GLU A 58 16.94 7.53 -14.88
CA GLU A 58 16.77 8.81 -14.20
C GLU A 58 15.35 9.35 -14.40
N LEU A 59 14.86 9.39 -15.67
CA LEU A 59 13.50 9.82 -15.95
C LEU A 59 12.46 8.95 -15.26
N PHE A 60 12.64 7.63 -15.23
CA PHE A 60 11.74 6.71 -14.54
C PHE A 60 11.69 6.99 -13.02
N GLY A 61 12.84 7.30 -12.42
CA GLY A 61 12.91 7.74 -11.03
C GLY A 61 12.11 9.02 -10.77
N ILE A 62 12.25 10.02 -11.66
CA ILE A 62 11.48 11.27 -11.61
C ILE A 62 9.99 10.99 -11.76
N LEU A 63 9.56 10.17 -12.71
CA LEU A 63 8.16 9.83 -12.92
C LEU A 63 7.53 9.16 -11.69
N ASN A 64 8.25 8.24 -11.04
CA ASN A 64 7.80 7.62 -9.80
C ASN A 64 7.81 8.61 -8.63
N ALA A 65 8.79 9.50 -8.55
CA ALA A 65 8.82 10.56 -7.54
C ALA A 65 7.62 11.52 -7.69
N CYS A 66 7.28 11.92 -8.92
CA CYS A 66 6.10 12.73 -9.21
C CYS A 66 4.80 12.03 -8.74
N PHE A 67 4.66 10.74 -9.07
CA PHE A 67 3.53 9.94 -8.60
C PHE A 67 3.45 9.88 -7.08
N MET A 68 4.55 9.53 -6.41
CA MET A 68 4.58 9.37 -4.95
C MET A 68 4.39 10.70 -4.21
N GLY A 69 4.92 11.80 -4.74
CA GLY A 69 4.70 13.13 -4.20
C GLY A 69 3.24 13.56 -4.28
N ALA A 70 2.61 13.38 -5.45
CA ALA A 70 1.19 13.65 -5.65
C ALA A 70 0.30 12.77 -4.76
N TYR A 71 0.61 11.48 -4.66
CA TYR A 71 -0.05 10.52 -3.79
C TYR A 71 0.05 10.92 -2.31
N ALA A 72 1.24 11.35 -1.84
CA ALA A 72 1.45 11.79 -0.47
C ALA A 72 0.60 13.02 -0.12
N LEU A 73 0.58 14.02 -1.00
CA LEU A 73 -0.24 15.23 -0.85
C LEU A 73 -1.74 14.89 -0.82
N ALA A 74 -2.17 14.08 -1.78
CA ALA A 74 -3.57 13.72 -1.93
C ALA A 74 -4.09 12.84 -0.79
N ASN A 75 -3.26 12.04 -0.13
CA ASN A 75 -3.66 11.28 1.07
C ASN A 75 -4.18 12.20 2.19
N GLY A 76 -3.58 13.38 2.35
CA GLY A 76 -4.06 14.38 3.33
C GLY A 76 -5.40 15.03 2.96
N LEU A 77 -5.72 15.09 1.68
CA LEU A 77 -6.90 15.79 1.15
C LEU A 77 -8.08 14.85 0.85
N SER A 78 -7.81 13.62 0.48
CA SER A 78 -8.84 12.65 0.07
C SER A 78 -9.79 12.25 1.21
N GLY A 79 -9.29 12.11 2.43
CA GLY A 79 -10.13 11.82 3.60
C GLY A 79 -11.20 12.88 3.83
N PRO A 80 -10.82 14.16 4.04
CA PRO A 80 -11.78 15.27 4.16
C PRO A 80 -12.72 15.41 2.95
N PHE A 81 -12.24 15.17 1.74
CA PHE A 81 -13.07 15.18 0.53
C PHE A 81 -14.16 14.10 0.60
N ILE A 82 -13.77 12.84 0.85
CA ILE A 82 -14.70 11.70 0.95
C ILE A 82 -15.68 11.90 2.12
N ASP A 83 -15.22 12.52 3.22
CA ASP A 83 -16.09 12.83 4.35
C ASP A 83 -17.18 13.84 4.01
N ARG A 84 -16.89 14.81 3.13
CA ARG A 84 -17.85 15.83 2.72
C ARG A 84 -18.86 15.31 1.68
N VAL A 85 -18.38 14.58 0.66
CA VAL A 85 -19.23 14.15 -0.46
C VAL A 85 -19.90 12.79 -0.22
N GLY A 86 -19.48 12.06 0.82
CA GLY A 86 -19.95 10.71 1.13
C GLY A 86 -19.20 9.62 0.38
N THR A 87 -19.25 8.39 0.92
CA THR A 87 -18.47 7.25 0.43
C THR A 87 -18.82 6.87 -1.01
N LYS A 88 -20.13 6.90 -1.38
CA LYS A 88 -20.58 6.56 -2.74
C LYS A 88 -19.92 7.44 -3.80
N ILE A 89 -20.07 8.75 -3.66
CA ILE A 89 -19.57 9.74 -4.62
C ILE A 89 -18.04 9.82 -4.55
N GLY A 90 -17.49 9.92 -3.34
CA GLY A 90 -16.05 10.08 -3.14
C GLY A 90 -15.24 8.95 -3.74
N TYR A 91 -15.67 7.70 -3.53
CA TYR A 91 -14.98 6.53 -4.10
C TYR A 91 -15.12 6.49 -5.63
N ALA A 92 -16.32 6.74 -6.16
CA ALA A 92 -16.57 6.78 -7.60
C ALA A 92 -15.71 7.87 -8.29
N VAL A 93 -15.66 9.09 -7.74
CA VAL A 93 -14.84 10.18 -8.27
C VAL A 93 -13.36 9.81 -8.30
N CYS A 94 -12.83 9.26 -7.21
CA CYS A 94 -11.44 8.81 -7.16
C CYS A 94 -11.16 7.74 -8.21
N MET A 95 -12.03 6.72 -8.33
CA MET A 95 -11.89 5.63 -9.30
C MET A 95 -11.91 6.15 -10.73
N VAL A 96 -12.89 6.97 -11.10
CA VAL A 96 -12.96 7.58 -12.45
C VAL A 96 -11.71 8.42 -12.72
N TRP A 97 -11.29 9.22 -11.74
CA TRP A 97 -10.11 10.08 -11.88
C TRP A 97 -8.85 9.26 -12.19
N TRP A 98 -8.52 8.24 -11.37
CA TRP A 98 -7.30 7.48 -11.63
C TRP A 98 -7.41 6.62 -12.89
N SER A 99 -8.60 6.08 -13.21
CA SER A 99 -8.83 5.32 -14.43
C SER A 99 -8.58 6.14 -15.69
N LEU A 100 -9.10 7.38 -15.74
CA LEU A 100 -8.85 8.31 -16.85
C LEU A 100 -7.39 8.73 -16.91
N ALA A 101 -6.76 8.98 -15.75
CA ALA A 101 -5.33 9.26 -15.68
C ALA A 101 -4.48 8.08 -16.16
N GLY A 102 -4.88 6.84 -15.84
CA GLY A 102 -4.28 5.61 -16.36
C GLY A 102 -4.35 5.56 -17.89
N ILE A 103 -5.54 5.70 -18.46
CA ILE A 103 -5.75 5.71 -19.92
C ILE A 103 -4.97 6.86 -20.59
N ALA A 104 -4.85 8.02 -19.95
CA ALA A 104 -4.15 9.17 -20.51
C ALA A 104 -2.66 8.88 -20.82
N HIS A 105 -2.02 7.89 -20.18
CA HIS A 105 -0.64 7.49 -20.48
C HIS A 105 -0.45 7.04 -21.93
N VAL A 106 -1.49 6.54 -22.61
CA VAL A 106 -1.43 6.13 -24.03
C VAL A 106 -1.15 7.33 -24.95
N PHE A 107 -1.57 8.51 -24.55
CA PHE A 107 -1.38 9.75 -25.32
C PHE A 107 -0.07 10.46 -24.99
N ALA A 108 0.66 10.00 -23.99
CA ALA A 108 1.93 10.60 -23.62
C ALA A 108 3.00 10.36 -24.71
N ARG A 109 3.71 11.42 -25.10
CA ARG A 109 4.74 11.41 -26.15
C ARG A 109 6.12 11.86 -25.66
N GLY A 110 6.23 12.17 -24.36
CA GLY A 110 7.48 12.64 -23.79
C GLY A 110 7.44 12.77 -22.27
N PRO A 111 8.56 13.19 -21.66
CA PRO A 111 8.73 13.21 -20.20
C PRO A 111 7.67 14.03 -19.46
N ILE A 112 7.34 15.21 -19.98
CA ILE A 112 6.39 16.12 -19.33
C ILE A 112 4.98 15.54 -19.33
N SER A 113 4.51 14.99 -20.46
CA SER A 113 3.18 14.37 -20.55
C SER A 113 3.09 13.09 -19.69
N LEU A 114 4.14 12.26 -19.65
CA LEU A 114 4.20 11.12 -18.74
C LEU A 114 4.18 11.57 -17.28
N GLY A 115 4.96 12.60 -16.93
CA GLY A 115 4.98 13.16 -15.58
C GLY A 115 3.62 13.70 -15.14
N ALA A 116 2.94 14.43 -16.02
CA ALA A 116 1.58 14.89 -15.76
C ALA A 116 0.62 13.72 -15.52
N CYS A 117 0.63 12.69 -16.38
CA CYS A 117 -0.19 11.49 -16.17
C CYS A 117 0.12 10.81 -14.83
N ARG A 118 1.39 10.71 -14.42
CA ARG A 118 1.80 10.14 -13.13
C ARG A 118 1.32 10.94 -11.94
N VAL A 119 1.37 12.28 -12.02
CA VAL A 119 0.81 13.18 -11.00
C VAL A 119 -0.70 12.98 -10.87
N PHE A 120 -1.42 13.03 -12.00
CA PHE A 120 -2.87 12.85 -11.99
C PHE A 120 -3.28 11.45 -11.49
N LEU A 121 -2.54 10.41 -11.83
CA LEU A 121 -2.75 9.05 -11.33
C LEU A 121 -2.58 9.01 -9.79
N GLY A 122 -1.48 9.58 -9.28
CA GLY A 122 -1.20 9.62 -7.84
C GLY A 122 -2.27 10.37 -7.04
N LEU A 123 -2.78 11.49 -7.58
CA LEU A 123 -3.89 12.24 -6.96
C LEU A 123 -5.16 11.40 -6.83
N GLY A 124 -5.53 10.64 -7.87
CA GLY A 124 -6.74 9.81 -7.86
C GLY A 124 -6.62 8.58 -6.95
N GLU A 125 -5.50 7.86 -7.05
CA GLU A 125 -5.26 6.62 -6.31
C GLU A 125 -5.25 6.79 -4.78
N ALA A 126 -4.85 7.97 -4.29
CA ALA A 126 -4.79 8.26 -2.87
C ALA A 126 -6.14 8.15 -2.15
N GLY A 127 -7.25 8.24 -2.88
CA GLY A 127 -8.59 8.11 -2.30
C GLY A 127 -9.00 6.69 -1.94
N ASN A 128 -8.33 5.65 -2.47
CA ASN A 128 -8.72 4.25 -2.26
C ASN A 128 -8.76 3.86 -0.77
N TRP A 129 -7.69 4.14 -0.02
CA TRP A 129 -7.59 3.75 1.38
C TRP A 129 -8.57 4.47 2.30
N PRO A 130 -8.73 5.80 2.24
CA PRO A 130 -9.73 6.51 3.03
C PRO A 130 -11.15 6.07 2.71
N ALA A 131 -11.49 5.85 1.42
CA ALA A 131 -12.80 5.40 1.01
C ALA A 131 -13.13 4.00 1.55
N ALA A 132 -12.19 3.04 1.41
CA ALA A 132 -12.36 1.69 1.92
C ALA A 132 -12.47 1.65 3.46
N ALA A 133 -11.64 2.41 4.16
CA ALA A 133 -11.70 2.49 5.63
C ALA A 133 -13.03 3.08 6.10
N LYS A 134 -13.54 4.12 5.44
CA LYS A 134 -14.84 4.71 5.72
C LYS A 134 -15.97 3.74 5.44
N LEU A 135 -15.93 3.03 4.30
CA LEU A 135 -16.87 1.97 3.95
C LEU A 135 -16.97 0.91 5.05
N VAL A 136 -15.82 0.42 5.54
CA VAL A 136 -15.79 -0.54 6.65
C VAL A 136 -16.43 0.04 7.91
N GLY A 137 -16.13 1.30 8.24
CA GLY A 137 -16.75 1.98 9.39
C GLY A 137 -18.27 2.09 9.28
N GLU A 138 -18.78 2.37 8.07
CA GLU A 138 -20.21 2.59 7.81
C GLU A 138 -21.02 1.28 7.75
N TRP A 139 -20.44 0.19 7.20
CA TRP A 139 -21.17 -1.05 6.90
C TRP A 139 -20.97 -2.17 7.91
N PHE A 140 -19.86 -2.15 8.67
CA PHE A 140 -19.51 -3.27 9.53
C PHE A 140 -19.58 -2.91 11.02
N PRO A 141 -20.21 -3.77 11.87
CA PRO A 141 -20.17 -3.62 13.31
C PRO A 141 -18.72 -3.76 13.80
N THR A 142 -18.40 -3.15 14.94
CA THR A 142 -17.03 -3.07 15.50
C THR A 142 -16.33 -4.44 15.53
N ARG A 143 -17.06 -5.50 15.89
CA ARG A 143 -16.53 -6.88 15.99
C ARG A 143 -16.03 -7.45 14.64
N GLU A 144 -16.55 -6.96 13.51
CA GLU A 144 -16.26 -7.48 12.16
C GLU A 144 -15.38 -6.54 11.34
N ARG A 145 -15.15 -5.31 11.79
CA ARG A 145 -14.34 -4.31 11.07
C ARG A 145 -12.92 -4.79 10.77
N ALA A 146 -12.30 -5.52 11.72
CA ALA A 146 -10.95 -6.06 11.50
C ALA A 146 -10.92 -7.08 10.35
N LEU A 147 -11.91 -7.97 10.28
CA LEU A 147 -12.02 -8.94 9.19
C LEU A 147 -12.27 -8.24 7.85
N ALA A 148 -13.22 -7.32 7.80
CA ALA A 148 -13.53 -6.55 6.59
C ALA A 148 -12.30 -5.76 6.10
N SER A 149 -11.56 -5.11 7.02
CA SER A 149 -10.31 -4.42 6.69
C SER A 149 -9.24 -5.38 6.16
N GLY A 150 -9.11 -6.56 6.73
CA GLY A 150 -8.22 -7.61 6.24
C GLY A 150 -8.56 -8.04 4.82
N ILE A 151 -9.84 -8.20 4.51
CA ILE A 151 -10.30 -8.61 3.16
C ILE A 151 -9.95 -7.54 2.13
N PHE A 152 -10.32 -6.28 2.30
CA PHE A 152 -9.98 -5.28 1.30
C PHE A 152 -8.46 -5.06 1.18
N ASN A 153 -7.73 -5.13 2.28
CA ASN A 153 -6.28 -4.99 2.29
C ASN A 153 -5.58 -6.13 1.53
N SER A 154 -6.12 -7.35 1.57
CA SER A 154 -5.57 -8.48 0.80
C SER A 154 -5.62 -8.25 -0.71
N GLY A 155 -6.49 -7.36 -1.19
CA GLY A 155 -6.51 -6.89 -2.57
C GLY A 155 -5.18 -6.32 -3.04
N ALA A 156 -4.42 -5.67 -2.15
CA ALA A 156 -3.09 -5.16 -2.46
C ALA A 156 -2.10 -6.29 -2.82
N SER A 157 -2.10 -7.36 -2.04
CA SER A 157 -1.23 -8.52 -2.31
C SER A 157 -1.67 -9.26 -3.58
N ILE A 158 -2.98 -9.45 -3.77
CA ILE A 158 -3.52 -10.09 -4.99
C ILE A 158 -3.20 -9.26 -6.23
N GLY A 159 -3.41 -7.94 -6.20
CA GLY A 159 -3.06 -7.03 -7.29
C GLY A 159 -1.57 -7.09 -7.61
N ALA A 160 -0.70 -7.07 -6.59
CA ALA A 160 0.75 -7.16 -6.78
C ALA A 160 1.20 -8.50 -7.39
N ILE A 161 0.57 -9.62 -7.00
CA ILE A 161 0.84 -10.95 -7.56
C ILE A 161 0.36 -11.05 -9.02
N LEU A 162 -0.82 -10.52 -9.33
CA LEU A 162 -1.41 -10.61 -10.66
C LEU A 162 -0.77 -9.66 -11.67
N SER A 163 -0.23 -8.52 -11.22
CA SER A 163 0.26 -7.48 -12.12
C SER A 163 1.35 -7.95 -13.09
N PRO A 164 2.40 -8.69 -12.70
CA PRO A 164 3.39 -9.19 -13.64
C PRO A 164 2.77 -10.05 -14.74
N LEU A 165 1.85 -10.94 -14.36
CA LEU A 165 1.22 -11.86 -15.30
C LEU A 165 0.31 -11.12 -16.29
N LEU A 166 -0.61 -10.31 -15.78
CA LEU A 166 -1.60 -9.63 -16.60
C LEU A 166 -0.95 -8.57 -17.50
N ILE A 167 -0.03 -7.76 -16.95
CA ILE A 167 0.60 -6.68 -17.72
C ILE A 167 1.51 -7.24 -18.79
N VAL A 168 2.36 -8.22 -18.47
CA VAL A 168 3.23 -8.83 -19.48
C VAL A 168 2.42 -9.53 -20.58
N TRP A 169 1.33 -10.24 -20.19
CA TRP A 169 0.43 -10.85 -21.17
C TRP A 169 -0.21 -9.82 -22.11
N MET A 170 -0.78 -8.73 -21.56
CA MET A 170 -1.39 -7.68 -22.38
C MET A 170 -0.38 -7.02 -23.31
N VAL A 171 0.81 -6.65 -22.77
CA VAL A 171 1.86 -6.01 -23.56
C VAL A 171 2.35 -6.92 -24.69
N SER A 172 2.58 -8.21 -24.40
CA SER A 172 3.07 -9.16 -25.38
C SER A 172 2.04 -9.54 -26.45
N SER A 173 0.72 -9.48 -26.12
CA SER A 173 -0.36 -9.89 -27.03
C SER A 173 -0.94 -8.72 -27.83
N TRP A 174 -1.05 -7.54 -27.23
CA TRP A 174 -1.79 -6.40 -27.80
C TRP A 174 -1.00 -5.08 -27.80
N GLY A 175 0.29 -5.12 -27.44
CA GLY A 175 1.15 -3.93 -27.33
C GLY A 175 0.99 -3.20 -26.00
N TRP A 176 1.95 -2.32 -25.71
CA TRP A 176 2.08 -1.67 -24.41
C TRP A 176 0.88 -0.76 -24.02
N GLN A 177 0.21 -0.17 -25.02
CA GLN A 177 -0.97 0.69 -24.79
C GLN A 177 -2.12 -0.07 -24.13
N SER A 178 -2.25 -1.36 -24.48
CA SER A 178 -3.35 -2.20 -23.99
C SER A 178 -3.36 -2.29 -22.46
N ALA A 179 -2.21 -2.34 -21.82
CA ALA A 179 -2.11 -2.41 -20.38
C ALA A 179 -2.76 -1.19 -19.69
N PHE A 180 -2.52 0.01 -20.20
CA PHE A 180 -3.13 1.23 -19.68
C PHE A 180 -4.63 1.33 -19.98
N VAL A 181 -5.03 0.99 -21.21
CA VAL A 181 -6.44 1.07 -21.62
C VAL A 181 -7.29 0.05 -20.87
N VAL A 182 -6.85 -1.20 -20.80
CA VAL A 182 -7.62 -2.27 -20.14
C VAL A 182 -7.76 -2.00 -18.64
N MET A 183 -6.68 -1.61 -17.96
CA MET A 183 -6.74 -1.31 -16.52
C MET A 183 -7.69 -0.13 -16.25
N GLY A 184 -7.56 0.97 -16.97
CA GLY A 184 -8.47 2.11 -16.81
C GLY A 184 -9.91 1.78 -17.18
N ALA A 185 -10.15 0.98 -18.25
CA ALA A 185 -11.49 0.52 -18.60
C ALA A 185 -12.12 -0.34 -17.50
N LEU A 186 -11.35 -1.25 -16.87
CA LEU A 186 -11.81 -2.04 -15.73
C LEU A 186 -12.23 -1.16 -14.55
N GLY A 187 -11.48 -0.08 -14.28
CA GLY A 187 -11.86 0.89 -13.25
C GLY A 187 -13.16 1.65 -13.57
N LEU A 188 -13.38 2.01 -14.83
CA LEU A 188 -14.65 2.61 -15.25
C LEU A 188 -15.82 1.62 -15.14
N VAL A 189 -15.64 0.36 -15.56
CA VAL A 189 -16.62 -0.71 -15.38
C VAL A 189 -16.92 -0.92 -13.90
N TRP A 190 -15.88 -0.96 -13.05
CA TRP A 190 -16.03 -1.03 -11.59
C TRP A 190 -16.90 0.13 -11.08
N THR A 191 -16.68 1.35 -11.56
CA THR A 191 -17.46 2.52 -11.14
C THR A 191 -18.94 2.38 -11.47
N VAL A 192 -19.27 1.86 -12.65
CA VAL A 192 -20.67 1.58 -13.03
C VAL A 192 -21.29 0.56 -12.07
N GLY A 193 -20.59 -0.57 -11.85
CA GLY A 193 -21.04 -1.59 -10.89
C GLY A 193 -21.23 -1.04 -9.46
N TRP A 194 -20.26 -0.23 -9.00
CA TRP A 194 -20.33 0.46 -7.71
C TRP A 194 -21.54 1.38 -7.62
N TRP A 195 -21.76 2.21 -8.63
CA TRP A 195 -22.87 3.18 -8.65
C TRP A 195 -24.23 2.50 -8.57
N LEU A 196 -24.39 1.37 -9.25
CA LEU A 196 -25.63 0.57 -9.27
C LEU A 196 -25.81 -0.24 -7.97
N ALA A 197 -24.74 -0.80 -7.42
CA ALA A 197 -24.83 -1.68 -6.26
C ALA A 197 -24.88 -0.91 -4.93
N TYR A 198 -24.23 0.26 -4.83
CA TYR A 198 -24.10 0.97 -3.56
C TYR A 198 -25.44 1.54 -3.09
N ARG A 199 -25.80 1.17 -1.87
CA ARG A 199 -26.91 1.77 -1.12
C ARG A 199 -26.34 2.46 0.12
N HIS A 200 -27.06 3.45 0.64
CA HIS A 200 -26.64 4.08 1.90
C HIS A 200 -26.91 3.13 3.07
N PRO A 201 -25.90 2.86 3.92
CA PRO A 201 -26.11 2.05 5.11
C PRO A 201 -27.08 2.75 6.07
N PRO A 202 -27.88 2.01 6.86
CA PRO A 202 -28.67 2.58 7.91
C PRO A 202 -27.75 3.21 8.96
N GLN A 203 -27.83 4.53 9.12
CA GLN A 203 -26.99 5.26 10.08
C GLN A 203 -27.52 5.10 11.50
N SER A 204 -26.70 4.60 12.45
CA SER A 204 -27.00 4.69 13.86
C SER A 204 -26.57 6.08 14.38
N ALA A 205 -27.49 6.81 15.00
CA ALA A 205 -27.27 8.14 15.55
C ALA A 205 -26.17 8.20 16.65
N ALA A 206 -25.85 7.07 17.27
CA ALA A 206 -24.86 6.98 18.35
C ALA A 206 -23.39 7.02 17.86
N GLU A 207 -23.10 6.54 16.64
CA GLU A 207 -21.74 6.53 16.10
C GLU A 207 -21.25 7.90 15.64
N GLN A 208 -22.16 8.82 15.32
CA GLN A 208 -21.83 10.18 14.89
C GLN A 208 -21.28 11.06 16.03
N ARG A 209 -21.62 10.78 17.28
CA ARG A 209 -21.37 11.68 18.45
C ARG A 209 -20.05 11.48 19.19
N ALA A 210 -19.20 10.57 18.72
CA ALA A 210 -17.98 10.30 19.46
C ALA A 210 -16.89 11.37 19.17
N PRO A 211 -16.27 11.99 20.19
CA PRO A 211 -15.27 13.02 19.99
C PRO A 211 -14.05 12.47 19.23
N ARG A 212 -13.63 13.18 18.20
CA ARG A 212 -12.42 12.89 17.43
C ARG A 212 -11.21 13.51 18.11
N VAL A 213 -10.09 12.80 18.13
CA VAL A 213 -8.82 13.39 18.57
C VAL A 213 -8.29 14.29 17.45
N PRO A 214 -8.06 15.59 17.69
CA PRO A 214 -7.57 16.51 16.67
C PRO A 214 -6.19 16.07 16.14
N ALA A 215 -6.01 16.04 14.82
CA ALA A 215 -4.74 15.65 14.17
C ALA A 215 -3.54 16.49 14.66
N GLY A 216 -3.75 17.78 14.98
CA GLY A 216 -2.71 18.65 15.53
C GLY A 216 -2.18 18.21 16.91
N GLN A 217 -2.96 17.46 17.69
CA GLN A 217 -2.48 16.89 18.95
C GLN A 217 -1.68 15.60 18.71
N LEU A 218 -2.08 14.81 17.70
CA LEU A 218 -1.43 13.56 17.35
C LEU A 218 -0.04 13.80 16.74
N ILE A 219 0.09 14.76 15.83
CA ILE A 219 1.36 15.08 15.14
C ILE A 219 2.46 15.55 16.09
N ARG A 220 2.08 16.14 17.24
CA ARG A 220 3.02 16.59 18.28
C ARG A 220 3.50 15.45 19.18
N THR A 221 3.01 14.22 19.01
CA THR A 221 3.48 13.11 19.83
C THR A 221 4.78 12.54 19.27
N ARG A 222 5.71 12.19 20.15
CA ARG A 222 6.96 11.49 19.78
C ARG A 222 6.69 10.22 18.98
N PHE A 223 5.62 9.49 19.35
CA PHE A 223 5.24 8.28 18.66
C PHE A 223 4.97 8.54 17.16
N VAL A 224 4.10 9.50 16.84
CA VAL A 224 3.74 9.79 15.43
C VAL A 224 4.96 10.27 14.66
N ALA A 225 5.79 11.17 15.22
CA ALA A 225 6.99 11.66 14.56
C ALA A 225 7.98 10.54 14.22
N VAL A 226 8.28 9.67 15.20
CA VAL A 226 9.23 8.56 15.00
C VAL A 226 8.63 7.49 14.07
N PHE A 227 7.34 7.21 14.18
CA PHE A 227 6.67 6.24 13.31
C PHE A 227 6.64 6.73 11.86
N THR A 228 6.35 8.01 11.63
CA THR A 228 6.43 8.66 10.32
C THR A 228 7.84 8.55 9.73
N LEU A 229 8.87 8.84 10.53
CA LEU A 229 10.26 8.74 10.11
C LEU A 229 10.69 7.29 9.84
N SER A 230 10.22 6.33 10.63
CA SER A 230 10.46 4.90 10.37
C SER A 230 9.86 4.47 9.03
N LYS A 231 8.65 4.90 8.71
CA LYS A 231 8.01 4.61 7.41
C LYS A 231 8.71 5.32 6.24
N PHE A 232 9.28 6.50 6.47
CA PHE A 232 10.07 7.22 5.47
C PHE A 232 11.28 6.40 4.98
N PHE A 233 11.91 5.60 5.85
CA PHE A 233 13.02 4.72 5.45
C PHE A 233 12.57 3.32 5.08
N MET A 234 11.49 2.80 5.64
CA MET A 234 11.07 1.41 5.42
C MET A 234 10.30 1.22 4.11
N ASP A 235 9.30 2.04 3.85
CA ASP A 235 8.36 1.82 2.75
C ASP A 235 8.97 2.00 1.34
N PRO A 236 9.98 2.86 1.14
CA PRO A 236 10.69 2.94 -0.13
C PRO A 236 11.32 1.63 -0.60
N VAL A 237 11.69 0.73 0.31
CA VAL A 237 12.21 -0.60 -0.06
C VAL A 237 11.15 -1.40 -0.83
N TRP A 238 9.90 -1.34 -0.38
CA TRP A 238 8.78 -1.96 -1.10
C TRP A 238 8.53 -1.31 -2.46
N TYR A 239 8.56 0.03 -2.51
CA TYR A 239 8.37 0.76 -3.77
C TYR A 239 9.48 0.46 -4.78
N PHE A 240 10.71 0.27 -4.31
CA PHE A 240 11.80 -0.17 -5.16
C PHE A 240 11.54 -1.56 -5.74
N ILE A 241 11.17 -2.53 -4.91
CA ILE A 241 10.82 -3.88 -5.38
C ILE A 241 9.65 -3.81 -6.38
N ALA A 242 8.61 -3.02 -6.08
CA ALA A 242 7.44 -2.92 -6.94
C ALA A 242 7.73 -2.24 -8.29
N PHE A 243 8.56 -1.19 -8.30
CA PHE A 243 8.75 -0.36 -9.50
C PHE A 243 9.99 -0.72 -10.31
N TRP A 244 11.06 -1.15 -9.65
CA TRP A 244 12.36 -1.31 -10.29
C TRP A 244 12.74 -2.76 -10.58
N PHE A 245 12.10 -3.72 -9.93
CA PHE A 245 12.45 -5.12 -10.07
C PHE A 245 12.35 -5.65 -11.52
N PRO A 246 11.32 -5.32 -12.31
CA PRO A 246 11.27 -5.72 -13.72
C PRO A 246 12.44 -5.18 -14.52
N SER A 247 12.80 -3.90 -14.34
CA SER A 247 13.96 -3.30 -15.02
C SER A 247 15.28 -3.91 -14.57
N PHE A 248 15.42 -4.21 -13.27
CA PHE A 248 16.59 -4.93 -12.73
C PHE A 248 16.76 -6.30 -13.37
N LEU A 249 15.68 -7.10 -13.44
CA LEU A 249 15.73 -8.43 -14.07
C LEU A 249 16.12 -8.35 -15.54
N SER A 250 15.57 -7.39 -16.27
CA SER A 250 15.87 -7.21 -17.69
C SER A 250 17.32 -6.73 -17.92
N LYS A 251 17.73 -5.65 -17.22
CA LYS A 251 19.01 -4.97 -17.47
C LYS A 251 20.21 -5.70 -16.89
N VAL A 252 20.07 -6.29 -15.70
CA VAL A 252 21.20 -6.92 -14.99
C VAL A 252 21.29 -8.41 -15.29
N HIS A 253 20.14 -9.09 -15.40
CA HIS A 253 20.11 -10.53 -15.60
C HIS A 253 19.67 -10.97 -17.00
N GLY A 254 19.40 -10.03 -17.91
CA GLY A 254 19.00 -10.35 -19.28
C GLY A 254 17.69 -11.13 -19.41
N VAL A 255 16.79 -11.01 -18.40
CA VAL A 255 15.51 -11.72 -18.42
C VAL A 255 14.64 -11.18 -19.55
N ALA A 256 14.25 -12.06 -20.47
CA ALA A 256 13.45 -11.70 -21.63
C ALA A 256 12.04 -11.23 -21.21
N PHE A 257 11.49 -10.25 -21.94
CA PHE A 257 10.14 -9.76 -21.70
C PHE A 257 9.10 -10.71 -22.29
N THR A 258 8.97 -11.87 -21.67
CA THR A 258 8.00 -12.91 -22.02
C THR A 258 7.18 -13.31 -20.81
N MET A 259 6.01 -13.92 -21.05
CA MET A 259 5.16 -14.44 -19.98
C MET A 259 5.90 -15.45 -19.10
N LYS A 260 6.68 -16.36 -19.74
CA LYS A 260 7.45 -17.41 -19.05
C LYS A 260 8.57 -16.85 -18.19
N ASP A 261 9.26 -15.80 -18.66
CA ASP A 261 10.41 -15.25 -17.96
C ASP A 261 9.99 -14.07 -17.07
N MET A 262 9.62 -12.92 -17.65
CA MET A 262 9.33 -11.71 -16.88
C MET A 262 8.06 -11.88 -16.04
N GLY A 263 6.98 -12.43 -16.63
CA GLY A 263 5.70 -12.57 -15.94
C GLY A 263 5.83 -13.43 -14.68
N TRP A 264 6.25 -14.69 -14.84
CA TRP A 264 6.35 -15.62 -13.71
C TRP A 264 7.46 -15.27 -12.71
N LYS A 265 8.64 -14.88 -13.20
CA LYS A 265 9.78 -14.56 -12.33
C LYS A 265 9.53 -13.33 -11.47
N SER A 266 8.87 -12.30 -12.02
CA SER A 266 8.56 -11.07 -11.27
C SER A 266 7.46 -11.24 -10.22
N MET A 267 6.63 -12.27 -10.32
CA MET A 267 5.58 -12.56 -9.35
C MET A 267 6.14 -13.11 -8.02
N ILE A 268 7.29 -13.79 -8.05
CA ILE A 268 7.83 -14.54 -6.90
C ILE A 268 8.02 -13.66 -5.65
N PRO A 269 8.61 -12.45 -5.71
CA PRO A 269 8.74 -11.58 -4.54
C PRO A 269 7.39 -11.17 -3.94
N PHE A 270 6.34 -11.01 -4.75
CA PHE A 270 5.02 -10.63 -4.25
C PHE A 270 4.32 -11.80 -3.55
N ILE A 271 4.50 -13.03 -4.03
CA ILE A 271 4.04 -14.24 -3.33
C ILE A 271 4.78 -14.35 -1.99
N ALA A 272 6.10 -14.19 -1.98
CA ALA A 272 6.89 -14.21 -0.76
C ALA A 272 6.41 -13.15 0.26
N ALA A 273 6.08 -11.95 -0.21
CA ALA A 273 5.51 -10.89 0.63
C ALA A 273 4.15 -11.29 1.21
N ALA A 274 3.27 -11.92 0.42
CA ALA A 274 1.97 -12.40 0.91
C ALA A 274 2.14 -13.42 2.06
N VAL A 275 3.07 -14.36 1.89
CA VAL A 275 3.44 -15.32 2.96
C VAL A 275 4.07 -14.60 4.16
N GLY A 276 4.91 -13.58 3.91
CA GLY A 276 5.55 -12.76 4.93
C GLY A 276 4.56 -12.02 5.82
N ASN A 277 3.46 -11.51 5.27
CA ASN A 277 2.38 -10.87 6.04
C ASN A 277 1.78 -11.85 7.08
N VAL A 278 1.51 -13.08 6.67
CA VAL A 278 0.97 -14.12 7.57
C VAL A 278 2.04 -14.52 8.60
N ALA A 279 3.26 -14.75 8.16
CA ALA A 279 4.37 -15.14 9.02
C ALA A 279 4.70 -14.07 10.08
N GLY A 280 4.59 -12.78 9.72
CA GLY A 280 4.81 -11.66 10.64
C GLY A 280 3.82 -11.64 11.79
N GLY A 281 2.55 -11.81 11.49
CA GLY A 281 1.48 -11.94 12.50
C GLY A 281 1.63 -13.21 13.34
N ALA A 282 1.90 -14.34 12.70
CA ALA A 282 2.05 -15.64 13.36
C ALA A 282 3.24 -15.67 14.34
N LEU A 283 4.43 -15.19 13.91
CA LEU A 283 5.62 -15.15 14.78
C LEU A 283 5.33 -14.36 16.05
N THR A 284 4.79 -13.14 15.91
CA THR A 284 4.51 -12.30 17.08
C THR A 284 3.41 -12.89 17.96
N GLY A 285 2.38 -13.50 17.35
CA GLY A 285 1.34 -14.21 18.09
C GLY A 285 1.90 -15.39 18.89
N LEU A 286 2.85 -16.16 18.34
CA LEU A 286 3.55 -17.24 19.04
C LEU A 286 4.38 -16.71 20.20
N LEU A 287 5.16 -15.64 20.00
CA LEU A 287 5.96 -15.02 21.06
C LEU A 287 5.10 -14.53 22.22
N ILE A 288 3.95 -13.92 21.95
CA ILE A 288 3.02 -13.49 23.00
C ILE A 288 2.41 -14.70 23.73
N ARG A 289 2.03 -15.75 23.01
CA ARG A 289 1.50 -17.00 23.62
C ARG A 289 2.54 -17.72 24.46
N SER A 290 3.83 -17.61 24.15
CA SER A 290 4.91 -18.15 24.96
C SER A 290 5.22 -17.32 26.22
N GLY A 291 4.43 -16.28 26.52
CA GLY A 291 4.58 -15.45 27.72
C GLY A 291 5.42 -14.18 27.51
N MET A 292 5.85 -13.88 26.28
CA MET A 292 6.61 -12.64 26.03
C MET A 292 5.66 -11.42 26.10
N GLU A 293 6.09 -10.35 26.76
CA GLU A 293 5.37 -9.08 26.81
C GLU A 293 5.11 -8.54 25.38
N VAL A 294 3.92 -8.01 25.13
CA VAL A 294 3.48 -7.52 23.81
C VAL A 294 4.49 -6.55 23.19
N ASN A 295 4.97 -5.57 23.97
CA ASN A 295 5.98 -4.63 23.49
C ASN A 295 7.27 -5.32 23.01
N ARG A 296 7.77 -6.30 23.78
CA ARG A 296 8.97 -7.07 23.40
C ARG A 296 8.70 -7.95 22.18
N ALA A 297 7.59 -8.68 22.15
CA ALA A 297 7.21 -9.55 21.05
C ALA A 297 7.12 -8.77 19.72
N ARG A 298 6.46 -7.60 19.74
CA ARG A 298 6.36 -6.71 18.57
C ARG A 298 7.73 -6.21 18.10
N LYS A 299 8.55 -5.72 19.02
CA LYS A 299 9.91 -5.23 18.71
C LYS A 299 10.82 -6.35 18.21
N THR A 300 10.75 -7.55 18.76
CA THR A 300 11.46 -8.72 18.26
C THR A 300 11.00 -9.08 16.84
N GLY A 301 9.68 -9.13 16.60
CA GLY A 301 9.13 -9.41 15.27
C GLY A 301 9.65 -8.42 14.22
N VAL A 302 9.52 -7.11 14.44
CA VAL A 302 10.01 -6.13 13.45
C VAL A 302 11.52 -6.23 13.24
N THR A 303 12.31 -6.58 14.28
CA THR A 303 13.76 -6.74 14.15
C THR A 303 14.12 -7.94 13.28
N VAL A 304 13.52 -9.10 13.53
CA VAL A 304 13.75 -10.30 12.74
C VAL A 304 13.44 -10.06 11.26
N PHE A 305 12.29 -9.46 10.98
CA PHE A 305 11.88 -9.20 9.60
C PHE A 305 12.69 -8.09 8.93
N ALA A 306 13.14 -7.07 9.65
CA ALA A 306 14.05 -6.06 9.10
C ALA A 306 15.42 -6.64 8.74
N LEU A 307 15.95 -7.57 9.54
CA LEU A 307 17.22 -8.24 9.24
C LEU A 307 17.14 -9.10 7.97
N LEU A 308 15.98 -9.71 7.67
CA LEU A 308 15.80 -10.44 6.42
C LEU A 308 15.91 -9.53 5.18
N MET A 309 15.62 -8.25 5.32
CA MET A 309 15.72 -7.29 4.21
C MET A 309 17.18 -6.97 3.83
N LEU A 310 18.16 -7.27 4.68
CA LEU A 310 19.58 -7.19 4.32
C LEU A 310 19.94 -8.06 3.11
N ASN A 311 19.12 -9.05 2.77
CA ASN A 311 19.28 -9.87 1.56
C ASN A 311 19.20 -9.08 0.24
N MET A 312 18.74 -7.83 0.27
CA MET A 312 18.90 -6.92 -0.88
C MET A 312 20.39 -6.75 -1.25
N ILE A 313 21.29 -6.69 -0.26
CA ILE A 313 22.72 -6.44 -0.53
C ILE A 313 23.37 -7.58 -1.31
N PRO A 314 23.32 -8.86 -0.90
CA PRO A 314 23.91 -9.94 -1.70
C PRO A 314 23.19 -10.19 -3.02
N ALA A 315 21.92 -9.76 -3.18
CA ALA A 315 21.16 -9.96 -4.41
C ALA A 315 21.80 -9.30 -5.63
N ILE A 316 22.48 -8.15 -5.48
CA ILE A 316 23.12 -7.44 -6.59
C ILE A 316 24.44 -8.08 -7.01
N PHE A 317 25.12 -8.81 -6.15
CA PHE A 317 26.43 -9.37 -6.43
C PHE A 317 26.36 -10.79 -7.04
N THR A 318 25.17 -11.38 -7.14
CA THR A 318 25.02 -12.69 -7.77
C THR A 318 24.81 -12.56 -9.29
N SER A 319 25.48 -13.42 -10.07
CA SER A 319 25.26 -13.54 -11.51
C SER A 319 24.04 -14.40 -11.87
N HIS A 320 23.55 -15.23 -10.93
CA HIS A 320 22.43 -16.13 -11.15
C HIS A 320 21.09 -15.45 -10.90
N ALA A 321 20.29 -15.24 -11.94
CA ALA A 321 18.96 -14.61 -11.85
C ALA A 321 18.05 -15.29 -10.80
N GLY A 322 18.05 -16.63 -10.75
CA GLY A 322 17.25 -17.37 -9.77
C GLY A 322 17.63 -17.07 -8.33
N LEU A 323 18.92 -16.96 -8.03
CA LEU A 323 19.40 -16.60 -6.68
C LEU A 323 19.06 -15.14 -6.36
N ALA A 324 19.22 -14.21 -7.30
CA ALA A 324 18.83 -12.82 -7.13
C ALA A 324 17.34 -12.69 -6.80
N ILE A 325 16.48 -13.40 -7.56
CA ILE A 325 15.04 -13.45 -7.33
C ILE A 325 14.74 -13.99 -5.92
N GLY A 326 15.40 -15.08 -5.51
CA GLY A 326 15.24 -15.67 -4.18
C GLY A 326 15.60 -14.69 -3.05
N LEU A 327 16.73 -13.98 -3.17
CA LEU A 327 17.21 -13.02 -2.19
C LEU A 327 16.30 -11.78 -2.10
N VAL A 328 15.86 -11.24 -3.23
CA VAL A 328 14.86 -10.14 -3.27
C VAL A 328 13.53 -10.61 -2.70
N SER A 329 13.13 -11.86 -2.96
CA SER A 329 11.90 -12.43 -2.40
C SER A 329 11.97 -12.59 -0.88
N LEU A 330 13.13 -12.95 -0.34
CA LEU A 330 13.36 -13.00 1.11
C LEU A 330 13.31 -11.60 1.73
N ALA A 331 13.81 -10.58 1.03
CA ALA A 331 13.66 -9.18 1.44
C ALA A 331 12.18 -8.72 1.40
N ALA A 332 11.43 -9.08 0.35
CA ALA A 332 10.00 -8.79 0.24
C ALA A 332 9.18 -9.48 1.35
N PHE A 333 9.49 -10.74 1.67
CA PHE A 333 8.95 -11.46 2.81
C PHE A 333 9.25 -10.71 4.12
N GLY A 334 10.48 -10.25 4.30
CA GLY A 334 10.91 -9.44 5.45
C GLY A 334 10.11 -8.15 5.56
N TYR A 335 9.98 -7.39 4.47
CA TYR A 335 9.17 -6.16 4.44
C TYR A 335 7.72 -6.42 4.89
N ALA A 336 7.08 -7.43 4.32
CA ALA A 336 5.70 -7.73 4.62
C ALA A 336 5.48 -8.18 6.07
N GLY A 337 6.39 -9.02 6.60
CA GLY A 337 6.36 -9.42 8.02
C GLY A 337 6.60 -8.26 8.98
N TYR A 338 7.48 -7.32 8.63
CA TYR A 338 7.68 -6.08 9.37
C TYR A 338 6.40 -5.23 9.38
N THR A 339 5.81 -5.02 8.21
CA THR A 339 4.60 -4.20 8.05
C THR A 339 3.42 -4.79 8.80
N ALA A 340 3.21 -6.11 8.75
CA ALA A 340 2.16 -6.80 9.50
C ALA A 340 2.24 -6.53 11.01
N ASN A 341 3.46 -6.44 11.56
CA ASN A 341 3.67 -6.11 12.97
C ASN A 341 3.42 -4.64 13.28
N THR A 342 3.91 -3.73 12.43
CA THR A 342 3.75 -2.28 12.65
C THR A 342 2.32 -1.80 12.46
N LEU A 343 1.49 -2.55 11.71
CA LEU A 343 0.06 -2.30 11.57
C LEU A 343 -0.67 -2.23 12.92
N ALA A 344 -0.26 -2.99 13.90
CA ALA A 344 -0.87 -3.01 15.22
C ALA A 344 -0.43 -1.86 16.14
N PHE A 345 0.72 -1.21 15.88
CA PHE A 345 1.32 -0.24 16.78
C PHE A 345 0.39 0.93 17.18
N PRO A 346 -0.30 1.60 16.23
CA PRO A 346 -1.22 2.67 16.61
C PRO A 346 -2.37 2.20 17.49
N ALA A 347 -2.89 0.99 17.30
CA ALA A 347 -3.99 0.45 18.08
C ALA A 347 -3.59 0.06 19.53
N GLU A 348 -2.30 -0.21 19.76
CA GLU A 348 -1.76 -0.52 21.09
C GLU A 348 -1.46 0.75 21.89
N VAL A 349 -1.31 1.90 21.22
CA VAL A 349 -0.88 3.15 21.85
C VAL A 349 -2.01 4.17 21.91
N PHE A 350 -2.89 4.21 20.93
CA PHE A 350 -3.94 5.24 20.82
C PHE A 350 -5.35 4.64 20.91
N PRO A 351 -6.34 5.42 21.37
CA PRO A 351 -7.73 4.99 21.35
C PRO A 351 -8.20 4.71 19.93
N LYS A 352 -9.15 3.77 19.78
CA LYS A 352 -9.64 3.27 18.48
C LYS A 352 -9.95 4.38 17.46
N LYS A 353 -10.47 5.53 17.91
CA LYS A 353 -10.85 6.68 17.08
C LYS A 353 -9.66 7.49 16.53
N ALA A 354 -8.48 7.35 17.10
CA ALA A 354 -7.26 8.02 16.67
C ALA A 354 -6.39 7.14 15.76
N VAL A 355 -6.60 5.83 15.74
CA VAL A 355 -5.78 4.85 15.00
C VAL A 355 -5.67 5.20 13.52
N ALA A 356 -6.79 5.46 12.85
CA ALA A 356 -6.80 5.81 11.43
C ALA A 356 -6.05 7.12 11.16
N SER A 357 -6.21 8.13 12.04
CA SER A 357 -5.51 9.41 11.93
C SER A 357 -4.00 9.25 12.12
N VAL A 358 -3.56 8.43 13.07
CA VAL A 358 -2.14 8.13 13.29
C VAL A 358 -1.53 7.42 12.06
N TRP A 359 -2.27 6.47 11.48
CA TRP A 359 -1.87 5.81 10.25
C TRP A 359 -1.75 6.78 9.08
N GLY A 360 -2.75 7.65 8.88
CA GLY A 360 -2.73 8.66 7.83
C GLY A 360 -1.52 9.59 7.94
N LEU A 361 -1.23 10.10 9.14
CA LEU A 361 -0.06 10.94 9.41
C LEU A 361 1.25 10.19 9.15
N ALA A 362 1.36 8.93 9.57
CA ALA A 362 2.54 8.13 9.32
C ALA A 362 2.74 7.82 7.82
N SER A 363 1.64 7.69 7.05
CA SER A 363 1.69 7.45 5.61
C SER A 363 2.24 8.64 4.81
N VAL A 364 2.23 9.86 5.37
CA VAL A 364 2.95 11.00 4.77
C VAL A 364 4.44 10.70 4.71
N GLY A 365 5.03 10.10 5.75
CA GLY A 365 6.43 9.67 5.74
C GLY A 365 6.71 8.65 4.64
N SER A 366 5.84 7.67 4.47
CA SER A 366 5.90 6.68 3.39
C SER A 366 5.93 7.34 2.00
N GLY A 367 5.01 8.28 1.76
CA GLY A 367 4.93 9.00 0.48
C GLY A 367 6.14 9.89 0.21
N LEU A 368 6.60 10.66 1.21
CA LEU A 368 7.78 11.51 1.09
C LEU A 368 9.07 10.68 0.90
N GLY A 369 9.22 9.58 1.64
CA GLY A 369 10.31 8.63 1.43
C GLY A 369 10.24 8.02 0.04
N GLY A 370 9.06 7.56 -0.39
CA GLY A 370 8.83 7.05 -1.74
C GLY A 370 9.23 8.06 -2.82
N MET A 371 8.87 9.32 -2.67
CA MET A 371 9.23 10.39 -3.60
C MET A 371 10.76 10.59 -3.67
N LEU A 372 11.40 10.81 -2.52
CA LEU A 372 12.84 11.08 -2.48
C LEU A 372 13.66 9.91 -3.01
N PHE A 373 13.39 8.71 -2.51
CA PHE A 373 14.19 7.54 -2.86
C PHE A 373 13.87 6.98 -4.25
N SER A 374 12.68 7.22 -4.81
CA SER A 374 12.43 6.92 -6.23
C SER A 374 13.25 7.82 -7.15
N TYR A 375 13.35 9.12 -6.84
CA TYR A 375 14.21 10.05 -7.57
C TYR A 375 15.68 9.63 -7.46
N LEU A 376 16.18 9.41 -6.23
CA LEU A 376 17.57 8.98 -5.99
C LEU A 376 17.87 7.65 -6.67
N SER A 377 16.94 6.71 -6.72
CA SER A 377 17.13 5.44 -7.43
C SER A 377 17.35 5.67 -8.91
N GLY A 378 16.53 6.51 -9.55
CA GLY A 378 16.71 6.84 -10.96
C GLY A 378 18.09 7.43 -11.25
N PHE A 379 18.47 8.44 -10.48
CA PHE A 379 19.76 9.10 -10.60
C PHE A 379 20.95 8.15 -10.39
N LEU A 380 20.88 7.30 -9.36
CA LEU A 380 21.96 6.37 -9.03
C LEU A 380 22.04 5.22 -10.04
N VAL A 381 20.91 4.68 -10.47
CA VAL A 381 20.89 3.58 -11.46
C VAL A 381 21.46 4.03 -12.80
N GLU A 382 21.11 5.23 -13.24
CA GLU A 382 21.61 5.78 -14.52
C GLU A 382 23.14 5.98 -14.52
N ARG A 383 23.71 6.45 -13.40
CA ARG A 383 25.13 6.83 -13.31
C ARG A 383 26.05 5.74 -12.77
N PHE A 384 25.56 4.95 -11.82
CA PHE A 384 26.36 4.00 -11.06
C PHE A 384 25.82 2.57 -11.12
N GLY A 385 24.73 2.34 -11.89
CA GLY A 385 24.05 1.06 -11.94
C GLY A 385 23.26 0.75 -10.66
N TYR A 386 22.79 -0.49 -10.55
CA TYR A 386 21.92 -0.91 -9.45
C TYR A 386 22.64 -1.13 -8.12
N THR A 387 23.96 -1.28 -8.11
CA THR A 387 24.74 -1.64 -6.90
C THR A 387 24.52 -0.68 -5.71
N PRO A 388 24.71 0.65 -5.83
CA PRO A 388 24.52 1.54 -4.70
C PRO A 388 23.07 1.57 -4.21
N VAL A 389 22.12 1.34 -5.10
CA VAL A 389 20.70 1.35 -4.79
C VAL A 389 20.33 0.12 -3.94
N PHE A 390 20.77 -1.07 -4.34
CA PHE A 390 20.52 -2.32 -3.58
C PHE A 390 21.16 -2.26 -2.19
N ILE A 391 22.38 -1.72 -2.07
CA ILE A 391 23.04 -1.52 -0.77
C ILE A 391 22.23 -0.54 0.09
N GLY A 392 21.81 0.59 -0.46
CA GLY A 392 21.00 1.57 0.25
C GLY A 392 19.69 0.97 0.78
N TYR A 393 18.95 0.28 -0.07
CA TYR A 393 17.69 -0.36 0.32
C TYR A 393 17.87 -1.56 1.27
N GLY A 394 19.03 -2.20 1.28
CA GLY A 394 19.36 -3.19 2.29
C GLY A 394 19.64 -2.59 3.67
N ILE A 395 20.23 -1.37 3.72
CA ILE A 395 20.57 -0.68 4.98
C ILE A 395 19.36 0.06 5.58
N MET A 396 18.48 0.64 4.77
CA MET A 396 17.32 1.43 5.23
C MET A 396 16.46 0.73 6.30
N PRO A 397 16.15 -0.58 6.20
CA PRO A 397 15.39 -1.29 7.23
C PRO A 397 16.07 -1.28 8.59
N ILE A 398 17.41 -1.24 8.64
CA ILE A 398 18.16 -1.16 9.89
C ILE A 398 17.96 0.22 10.53
N ILE A 399 17.97 1.29 9.74
CA ILE A 399 17.65 2.65 10.23
C ILE A 399 16.21 2.66 10.77
N ALA A 400 15.25 2.14 10.00
CA ALA A 400 13.85 2.12 10.38
C ALA A 400 13.60 1.32 11.67
N VAL A 401 14.20 0.12 11.80
CA VAL A 401 14.04 -0.69 13.02
C VAL A 401 14.74 -0.06 14.22
N THR A 402 15.87 0.58 14.02
CA THR A 402 16.58 1.33 15.09
C THR A 402 15.70 2.47 15.64
N LEU A 403 15.02 3.22 14.75
CA LEU A 403 14.04 4.22 15.16
C LEU A 403 12.90 3.61 15.97
N VAL A 404 12.39 2.45 15.57
CA VAL A 404 11.32 1.74 16.30
C VAL A 404 11.81 1.28 17.66
N LEU A 405 13.00 0.69 17.76
CA LEU A 405 13.52 0.13 19.01
C LEU A 405 13.80 1.21 20.05
N PHE A 406 14.46 2.29 19.66
CA PHE A 406 14.97 3.31 20.56
C PHE A 406 14.18 4.61 20.54
N GLY A 407 13.54 4.94 19.41
CA GLY A 407 12.82 6.20 19.22
C GLY A 407 11.35 6.13 19.64
N LEU A 408 10.65 5.03 19.33
CA LEU A 408 9.20 4.94 19.47
C LEU A 408 8.72 4.89 20.93
N GLY A 409 9.56 4.42 21.83
CA GLY A 409 9.18 4.16 23.21
C GLY A 409 8.43 2.82 23.39
N PRO A 410 7.83 2.58 24.58
CA PRO A 410 7.05 1.36 24.83
C PRO A 410 5.68 1.42 24.14
N LEU A 411 5.27 0.30 23.57
CA LEU A 411 3.95 0.12 22.98
C LEU A 411 2.94 -0.17 24.11
N ARG A 412 2.42 0.89 24.70
CA ARG A 412 1.41 0.87 25.76
C ARG A 412 0.47 2.08 25.60
N PRO A 413 -0.75 2.03 26.16
CA PRO A 413 -1.70 3.14 26.04
C PRO A 413 -1.08 4.48 26.41
N HIS A 414 -1.27 5.47 25.53
CA HIS A 414 -0.64 6.79 25.68
C HIS A 414 -1.35 7.58 26.79
N PRO A 415 -0.63 8.10 27.84
CA PRO A 415 -1.26 8.71 29.02
C PRO A 415 -2.22 9.85 28.69
N ARG A 416 -1.95 10.64 27.66
CA ARG A 416 -2.78 11.78 27.23
C ARG A 416 -4.12 11.39 26.62
N PHE A 417 -4.24 10.15 26.11
CA PHE A 417 -5.40 9.71 25.32
C PHE A 417 -6.10 8.50 25.93
N SER A 418 -5.62 7.99 27.06
CA SER A 418 -6.28 6.92 27.82
C SER A 418 -7.50 7.45 28.56
N PRO A 419 -8.63 6.72 28.56
CA PRO A 419 -9.86 7.17 29.23
C PRO A 419 -9.80 7.14 30.77
N THR A 420 -8.69 6.73 31.37
CA THR A 420 -8.53 6.58 32.83
C THR A 420 -7.20 7.17 33.27
N ALA A 421 -7.25 8.36 33.74
CA ALA A 421 -6.47 8.85 34.84
C ALA A 421 -7.44 9.56 35.80
#